data_54e114fda42fc2eac59ef9e1ae65a2b1
#
_entry.id   54e114fda42fc2eac59ef9e1ae65a2b1
#
_cell.length_a   1.000
_cell.length_b   1.000
_cell.length_c   1.000
_cell.angle_alpha   90.00
_cell.angle_beta   90.00
_cell.angle_gamma   90.00
#
_symmetry.space_group_name_H-M   'P 1'
#
loop_
_entity.id
_entity.type
_entity.pdbx_description
1 polymer ?
#
loop_
_entity_poly.entity_id
_entity_poly.type
_entity_poly.pdbx_seq_one_letter_code
_entity_poly.pdbx_strand_id
1 'polypeptide(L)'
;MIVITAPTGQIGSRLLDILLNEAPTHGEELRVIVRDPGKLPAAVRARVDVVTGSHGDAAVVDRAFTGADAVFWLVPSNLQAPSLDSVYSGFTRAAAGAFKTHGVGHVVGVSALGRGTPAAARAGQVTASLAMDDLIASTGVAYRALANPTFMDNLLRQVAPIRDQGVFTDTVTADRTAPVAATRDIAAAAAGLLLDRSWSGAGEVPVLGPEDLSANDMARILTEVLGRPVRYERQSLGDFRAALTGYGIGNAIVDGYVDMMRAKDDGLDGGVRRTPRTASPTTFRAWCEEVLKPAVLA
;
A
#
# COMPACT_ATOMS: atom_id res chain seq x y z
N MET A 1 8.83 5.62 -20.99
CA MET A 1 7.68 4.70 -20.71
C MET A 1 7.62 4.36 -19.24
N ILE A 2 6.45 4.44 -18.62
CA ILE A 2 6.22 4.05 -17.23
C ILE A 2 5.40 2.76 -17.20
N VAL A 3 5.86 1.73 -16.47
CA VAL A 3 5.14 0.47 -16.26
C VAL A 3 4.45 0.48 -14.89
N ILE A 4 3.16 0.15 -14.85
CA ILE A 4 2.35 0.15 -13.62
C ILE A 4 1.90 -1.28 -13.33
N THR A 5 2.26 -1.80 -12.16
CA THR A 5 1.75 -3.08 -11.65
C THR A 5 0.49 -2.88 -10.81
N ALA A 6 -0.33 -3.91 -10.69
CA ALA A 6 -1.60 -3.87 -9.93
C ALA A 6 -2.53 -2.67 -10.29
N PRO A 7 -2.76 -2.34 -11.57
CA PRO A 7 -3.48 -1.14 -12.02
C PRO A 7 -4.98 -1.14 -11.65
N THR A 8 -5.51 -2.25 -11.17
CA THR A 8 -6.93 -2.40 -10.76
C THR A 8 -7.10 -2.37 -9.24
N GLY A 9 -6.01 -2.23 -8.46
CA GLY A 9 -6.05 -2.05 -7.01
C GLY A 9 -6.28 -0.59 -6.62
N GLN A 10 -6.57 -0.32 -5.33
CA GLN A 10 -6.87 1.03 -4.83
C GLN A 10 -5.78 2.05 -5.18
N ILE A 11 -4.51 1.75 -4.89
CA ILE A 11 -3.39 2.65 -5.20
C ILE A 11 -3.13 2.69 -6.70
N GLY A 12 -3.04 1.53 -7.35
CA GLY A 12 -2.68 1.44 -8.77
C GLY A 12 -3.71 2.08 -9.70
N SER A 13 -5.01 1.94 -9.42
CA SER A 13 -6.05 2.58 -10.23
C SER A 13 -6.03 4.10 -10.08
N ARG A 14 -5.82 4.60 -8.86
CA ARG A 14 -5.69 6.04 -8.61
C ARG A 14 -4.42 6.61 -9.22
N LEU A 15 -3.29 5.90 -9.13
CA LEU A 15 -2.06 6.29 -9.80
C LEU A 15 -2.27 6.41 -11.32
N LEU A 16 -2.93 5.42 -11.91
CA LEU A 16 -3.21 5.42 -13.34
C LEU A 16 -4.13 6.59 -13.74
N ASP A 17 -5.13 6.91 -12.91
CA ASP A 17 -6.00 8.06 -13.12
C ASP A 17 -5.22 9.39 -13.07
N ILE A 18 -4.35 9.57 -12.08
CA ILE A 18 -3.49 10.75 -11.97
C ILE A 18 -2.62 10.90 -13.22
N LEU A 19 -1.92 9.84 -13.63
CA LEU A 19 -1.01 9.89 -14.78
C LEU A 19 -1.73 10.13 -16.09
N LEU A 20 -2.96 9.64 -16.24
CA LEU A 20 -3.75 9.81 -17.47
C LEU A 20 -4.47 11.16 -17.55
N ASN A 21 -4.92 11.73 -16.42
CA ASN A 21 -5.90 12.80 -16.43
C ASN A 21 -5.47 14.07 -15.67
N GLU A 22 -4.65 13.97 -14.64
CA GLU A 22 -4.36 15.08 -13.74
C GLU A 22 -2.94 15.65 -13.91
N ALA A 23 -1.98 14.79 -14.21
CA ALA A 23 -0.58 15.19 -14.35
C ALA A 23 -0.19 15.25 -15.83
N PRO A 24 0.51 16.31 -16.27
CA PRO A 24 1.07 16.34 -17.62
C PRO A 24 2.17 15.27 -17.71
N THR A 25 1.87 14.19 -18.43
CA THR A 25 2.85 13.10 -18.63
C THR A 25 3.93 13.47 -19.65
N HIS A 26 3.88 14.67 -20.23
CA HIS A 26 4.86 15.16 -21.23
C HIS A 26 5.15 14.16 -22.36
N GLY A 27 4.15 13.36 -22.76
CA GLY A 27 4.31 12.35 -23.80
C GLY A 27 4.81 10.99 -23.29
N GLU A 28 4.86 10.77 -21.98
CA GLU A 28 5.21 9.46 -21.41
C GLU A 28 4.18 8.40 -21.82
N GLU A 29 4.66 7.33 -22.40
CA GLU A 29 3.86 6.14 -22.65
C GLU A 29 3.62 5.38 -21.36
N LEU A 30 2.39 4.90 -21.15
CA LEU A 30 2.03 4.10 -19.99
C LEU A 30 1.76 2.66 -20.43
N ARG A 31 2.36 1.73 -19.69
CA ARG A 31 2.12 0.29 -19.82
C ARG A 31 1.62 -0.25 -18.49
N VAL A 32 0.66 -1.17 -18.55
CA VAL A 32 0.12 -1.82 -17.35
C VAL A 32 0.27 -3.34 -17.44
N ILE A 33 0.54 -3.98 -16.28
CA ILE A 33 0.49 -5.43 -16.16
C ILE A 33 -0.77 -5.81 -15.42
N VAL A 34 -1.64 -6.58 -16.05
CA VAL A 34 -2.92 -6.99 -15.48
C VAL A 34 -3.27 -8.43 -15.86
N ARG A 35 -3.79 -9.21 -14.91
CA ARG A 35 -4.20 -10.61 -15.17
C ARG A 35 -5.44 -10.70 -16.04
N ASP A 36 -6.36 -9.77 -15.86
CA ASP A 36 -7.63 -9.70 -16.58
C ASP A 36 -7.83 -8.28 -17.12
N PRO A 37 -7.57 -8.03 -18.41
CA PRO A 37 -7.78 -6.73 -19.04
C PRO A 37 -9.24 -6.24 -18.98
N GLY A 38 -10.21 -7.14 -18.83
CA GLY A 38 -11.63 -6.79 -18.71
C GLY A 38 -11.94 -5.98 -17.45
N LYS A 39 -11.09 -6.03 -16.43
CA LYS A 39 -11.21 -5.23 -15.20
C LYS A 39 -10.75 -3.79 -15.34
N LEU A 40 -10.08 -3.45 -16.45
CA LEU A 40 -9.74 -2.07 -16.76
C LEU A 40 -10.91 -1.41 -17.52
N PRO A 41 -11.31 -0.19 -17.16
CA PRO A 41 -12.28 0.57 -17.95
C PRO A 41 -11.85 0.68 -19.42
N ALA A 42 -12.78 0.59 -20.35
CA ALA A 42 -12.48 0.63 -21.78
C ALA A 42 -11.72 1.91 -22.18
N ALA A 43 -12.11 3.05 -21.61
CA ALA A 43 -11.44 4.33 -21.83
C ALA A 43 -9.97 4.35 -21.35
N VAL A 44 -9.65 3.62 -20.28
CA VAL A 44 -8.27 3.45 -19.80
C VAL A 44 -7.48 2.53 -20.74
N ARG A 45 -8.07 1.38 -21.12
CA ARG A 45 -7.41 0.43 -22.04
C ARG A 45 -7.01 1.04 -23.38
N ALA A 46 -7.80 1.98 -23.88
CA ALA A 46 -7.50 2.66 -25.14
C ALA A 46 -6.31 3.62 -25.06
N ARG A 47 -5.81 3.91 -23.87
CA ARG A 47 -4.76 4.92 -23.61
C ARG A 47 -3.47 4.33 -23.05
N VAL A 48 -3.42 3.02 -22.82
CA VAL A 48 -2.26 2.34 -22.23
C VAL A 48 -1.91 1.10 -23.01
N ASP A 49 -0.64 0.73 -23.01
CA ASP A 49 -0.21 -0.59 -23.48
C ASP A 49 -0.50 -1.64 -22.40
N VAL A 50 -1.13 -2.75 -22.77
CA VAL A 50 -1.60 -3.77 -21.82
C VAL A 50 -0.81 -5.06 -21.99
N VAL A 51 -0.03 -5.42 -20.97
CA VAL A 51 0.62 -6.73 -20.87
C VAL A 51 -0.22 -7.62 -19.97
N THR A 52 -0.79 -8.66 -20.57
CA THR A 52 -1.62 -9.64 -19.83
C THR A 52 -0.76 -10.66 -19.11
N GLY A 53 -1.02 -10.84 -17.82
CA GLY A 53 -0.39 -11.84 -16.98
C GLY A 53 -0.14 -11.38 -15.55
N SER A 54 0.57 -12.21 -14.79
CA SER A 54 1.03 -11.88 -13.44
C SER A 54 2.40 -11.20 -13.49
N HIS A 55 2.57 -10.09 -12.80
CA HIS A 55 3.89 -9.44 -12.69
C HIS A 55 4.88 -10.20 -11.76
N GLY A 56 4.47 -11.34 -11.17
CA GLY A 56 5.39 -12.30 -10.57
C GLY A 56 5.95 -13.34 -11.56
N ASP A 57 5.46 -13.34 -12.81
CA ASP A 57 5.89 -14.26 -13.86
C ASP A 57 7.06 -13.67 -14.65
N ALA A 58 8.15 -14.41 -14.76
CA ALA A 58 9.37 -13.96 -15.44
C ALA A 58 9.12 -13.55 -16.90
N ALA A 59 8.34 -14.35 -17.66
CA ALA A 59 8.07 -14.04 -19.07
C ALA A 59 7.16 -12.80 -19.22
N VAL A 60 6.32 -12.49 -18.24
CA VAL A 60 5.46 -11.31 -18.24
C VAL A 60 6.27 -10.06 -17.95
N VAL A 61 7.11 -10.07 -16.90
CA VAL A 61 7.95 -8.90 -16.56
C VAL A 61 8.99 -8.65 -17.62
N ASP A 62 9.54 -9.69 -18.24
CA ASP A 62 10.49 -9.56 -19.36
C ASP A 62 9.87 -8.75 -20.52
N ARG A 63 8.68 -9.14 -20.97
CA ARG A 63 7.95 -8.39 -22.00
C ARG A 63 7.57 -6.98 -21.54
N ALA A 64 7.11 -6.86 -20.30
CA ALA A 64 6.59 -5.58 -19.80
C ALA A 64 7.68 -4.53 -19.60
N PHE A 65 8.90 -4.93 -19.23
CA PHE A 65 9.99 -3.99 -18.93
C PHE A 65 10.83 -3.64 -20.15
N THR A 66 10.61 -4.28 -21.30
CA THR A 66 11.24 -3.86 -22.55
C THR A 66 10.90 -2.41 -22.88
N GLY A 67 11.92 -1.54 -22.88
CA GLY A 67 11.81 -0.09 -23.12
C GLY A 67 11.22 0.72 -21.93
N ALA A 68 11.12 0.13 -20.74
CA ALA A 68 10.64 0.82 -19.55
C ALA A 68 11.74 1.70 -18.94
N ASP A 69 11.45 2.98 -18.71
CA ASP A 69 12.31 3.91 -17.98
C ASP A 69 12.04 3.85 -16.46
N ALA A 70 10.78 3.65 -16.08
CA ALA A 70 10.35 3.61 -14.68
C ALA A 70 9.28 2.55 -14.45
N VAL A 71 9.26 1.98 -13.24
CA VAL A 71 8.28 0.96 -12.81
C VAL A 71 7.67 1.35 -11.48
N PHE A 72 6.33 1.33 -11.41
CA PHE A 72 5.60 1.28 -10.14
C PHE A 72 5.42 -0.17 -9.73
N TRP A 73 5.96 -0.54 -8.56
CA TRP A 73 5.97 -1.90 -8.05
C TRP A 73 5.09 -2.06 -6.80
N LEU A 74 4.06 -2.86 -6.93
CA LEU A 74 3.15 -3.21 -5.83
C LEU A 74 2.82 -4.69 -5.90
N VAL A 75 3.26 -5.47 -4.90
CA VAL A 75 2.95 -6.91 -4.82
C VAL A 75 1.47 -7.12 -4.47
N PRO A 76 0.79 -8.09 -5.12
CA PRO A 76 -0.59 -8.40 -4.80
C PRO A 76 -0.67 -9.23 -3.52
N SER A 77 -1.77 -9.08 -2.79
CA SER A 77 -2.06 -9.97 -1.67
C SER A 77 -2.23 -11.41 -2.17
N ASN A 78 -1.56 -12.36 -1.49
CA ASN A 78 -1.78 -13.78 -1.66
C ASN A 78 -2.05 -14.40 -0.29
N LEU A 79 -3.32 -14.56 0.05
CA LEU A 79 -3.76 -15.01 1.37
C LEU A 79 -3.51 -16.50 1.61
N GLN A 80 -3.14 -17.28 0.57
CA GLN A 80 -2.83 -18.70 0.63
C GLN A 80 -1.34 -19.00 0.42
N ALA A 81 -0.50 -17.97 0.43
CA ALA A 81 0.93 -18.14 0.21
C ALA A 81 1.57 -19.02 1.31
N PRO A 82 2.51 -19.91 0.95
CA PRO A 82 3.16 -20.80 1.91
C PRO A 82 4.13 -20.06 2.86
N SER A 83 4.54 -18.85 2.53
CA SER A 83 5.41 -18.03 3.36
C SER A 83 5.30 -16.55 3.00
N LEU A 84 5.72 -15.67 3.90
CA LEU A 84 5.81 -14.22 3.62
C LEU A 84 6.88 -13.92 2.56
N ASP A 85 8.00 -14.68 2.52
CA ASP A 85 8.98 -14.53 1.44
C ASP A 85 8.34 -14.74 0.07
N SER A 86 7.49 -15.76 -0.09
CA SER A 86 6.83 -16.03 -1.37
C SER A 86 5.86 -14.92 -1.82
N VAL A 87 5.35 -14.12 -0.88
CA VAL A 87 4.49 -12.95 -1.20
C VAL A 87 5.33 -11.75 -1.62
N TYR A 88 6.46 -11.50 -0.98
CA TYR A 88 7.27 -10.28 -1.15
C TYR A 88 8.52 -10.52 -2.00
N SER A 89 9.62 -10.96 -1.39
CA SER A 89 10.89 -11.13 -2.11
C SER A 89 10.83 -12.22 -3.17
N GLY A 90 10.20 -13.35 -2.88
CA GLY A 90 10.02 -14.45 -3.82
C GLY A 90 9.24 -14.02 -5.06
N PHE A 91 8.13 -13.31 -4.86
CA PHE A 91 7.32 -12.75 -5.95
C PHE A 91 8.08 -11.71 -6.78
N THR A 92 8.93 -10.90 -6.14
CA THR A 92 9.67 -9.80 -6.76
C THR A 92 10.94 -10.27 -7.49
N ARG A 93 11.41 -11.48 -7.24
CA ARG A 93 12.71 -11.98 -7.71
C ARG A 93 12.89 -11.93 -9.23
N ALA A 94 11.85 -12.28 -9.98
CA ALA A 94 11.86 -12.20 -11.43
C ALA A 94 11.99 -10.74 -11.91
N ALA A 95 11.22 -9.83 -11.31
CA ALA A 95 11.28 -8.41 -11.64
C ALA A 95 12.64 -7.80 -11.28
N ALA A 96 13.23 -8.16 -10.14
CA ALA A 96 14.57 -7.69 -9.75
C ALA A 96 15.66 -8.06 -10.81
N GLY A 97 15.58 -9.25 -11.39
CA GLY A 97 16.43 -9.63 -12.52
C GLY A 97 16.15 -8.79 -13.77
N ALA A 98 14.87 -8.62 -14.08
CA ALA A 98 14.41 -7.89 -15.27
C ALA A 98 14.74 -6.39 -15.22
N PHE A 99 14.76 -5.74 -14.05
CA PHE A 99 15.20 -4.35 -13.90
C PHE A 99 16.61 -4.14 -14.48
N LYS A 100 17.53 -5.06 -14.18
CA LYS A 100 18.91 -5.01 -14.72
C LYS A 100 18.94 -5.31 -16.21
N THR A 101 18.28 -6.38 -16.63
CA THR A 101 18.31 -6.87 -18.01
C THR A 101 17.79 -5.81 -19.00
N HIS A 102 16.73 -5.10 -18.61
CA HIS A 102 16.10 -4.09 -19.47
C HIS A 102 16.56 -2.66 -19.20
N GLY A 103 17.50 -2.46 -18.26
CA GLY A 103 18.03 -1.13 -17.97
C GLY A 103 17.00 -0.17 -17.38
N VAL A 104 16.05 -0.69 -16.59
CA VAL A 104 15.07 0.15 -15.89
C VAL A 104 15.80 1.15 -15.00
N GLY A 105 15.58 2.45 -15.22
CA GLY A 105 16.28 3.51 -14.49
C GLY A 105 15.74 3.72 -13.07
N HIS A 106 14.42 3.66 -12.89
CA HIS A 106 13.75 4.03 -11.63
C HIS A 106 12.66 3.03 -11.23
N VAL A 107 12.60 2.72 -9.96
CA VAL A 107 11.52 1.90 -9.38
C VAL A 107 10.93 2.61 -8.17
N VAL A 108 9.61 2.75 -8.14
CA VAL A 108 8.85 3.24 -6.99
C VAL A 108 8.03 2.07 -6.44
N GLY A 109 8.38 1.61 -5.23
CA GLY A 109 7.74 0.47 -4.59
C GLY A 109 6.81 0.89 -3.45
N VAL A 110 5.70 0.16 -3.26
CA VAL A 110 4.86 0.33 -2.08
C VAL A 110 5.41 -0.54 -0.95
N SER A 111 5.77 0.09 0.15
CA SER A 111 6.38 -0.52 1.32
C SER A 111 5.71 -0.05 2.62
N ALA A 112 6.32 -0.33 3.76
CA ALA A 112 5.80 -0.02 5.08
C ALA A 112 6.82 0.78 5.91
N LEU A 113 6.33 1.52 6.89
CA LEU A 113 7.14 2.10 7.95
C LEU A 113 7.77 1.00 8.81
N GLY A 114 8.81 1.36 9.54
CA GLY A 114 9.41 0.48 10.56
C GLY A 114 10.91 0.24 10.38
N ARG A 115 11.50 0.56 9.23
CA ARG A 115 12.95 0.39 9.01
C ARG A 115 13.75 1.12 10.08
N GLY A 116 14.76 0.43 10.59
CA GLY A 116 15.63 0.97 11.64
C GLY A 116 15.05 0.89 13.06
N THR A 117 13.79 0.45 13.24
CA THR A 117 13.22 0.22 14.57
C THR A 117 13.60 -1.16 15.11
N PRO A 118 13.69 -1.34 16.44
CA PRO A 118 13.94 -2.66 17.04
C PRO A 118 12.86 -3.70 16.72
N ALA A 119 11.63 -3.26 16.41
CA ALA A 119 10.50 -4.13 16.09
C ALA A 119 10.55 -4.66 14.64
N ALA A 120 11.23 -3.97 13.71
CA ALA A 120 11.26 -4.28 12.29
C ALA A 120 11.61 -5.72 11.95
N ALA A 121 12.53 -6.33 12.73
CA ALA A 121 12.97 -7.72 12.52
C ALA A 121 11.91 -8.78 12.88
N ARG A 122 10.84 -8.41 13.58
CA ARG A 122 9.77 -9.31 14.07
C ARG A 122 8.38 -8.77 13.80
N ALA A 123 8.25 -7.96 12.75
CA ALA A 123 7.01 -7.29 12.37
C ALA A 123 6.26 -8.02 11.22
N GLY A 124 6.48 -9.32 11.05
CA GLY A 124 5.74 -10.16 10.12
C GLY A 124 5.70 -9.61 8.70
N GLN A 125 4.52 -9.18 8.23
CA GLN A 125 4.33 -8.61 6.88
C GLN A 125 5.29 -7.44 6.60
N VAL A 126 5.53 -6.57 7.60
CA VAL A 126 6.46 -5.44 7.44
C VAL A 126 7.89 -5.93 7.27
N THR A 127 8.35 -6.89 8.08
CA THR A 127 9.68 -7.50 7.93
C THR A 127 9.90 -8.01 6.51
N ALA A 128 8.91 -8.71 5.96
CA ALA A 128 8.99 -9.26 4.60
C ALA A 128 8.94 -8.17 3.51
N SER A 129 8.17 -7.10 3.72
CA SER A 129 8.15 -5.94 2.83
C SER A 129 9.50 -5.23 2.78
N LEU A 130 10.14 -5.01 3.95
CA LEU A 130 11.48 -4.40 4.03
C LEU A 130 12.55 -5.27 3.37
N ALA A 131 12.45 -6.61 3.48
CA ALA A 131 13.34 -7.53 2.77
C ALA A 131 13.16 -7.46 1.23
N MET A 132 11.95 -7.25 0.75
CA MET A 132 11.68 -6.97 -0.66
C MET A 132 12.34 -5.66 -1.11
N ASP A 133 12.26 -4.60 -0.30
CA ASP A 133 12.94 -3.33 -0.61
C ASP A 133 14.45 -3.53 -0.75
N ASP A 134 15.05 -4.29 0.17
CA ASP A 134 16.48 -4.61 0.14
C ASP A 134 16.86 -5.41 -1.12
N LEU A 135 16.00 -6.34 -1.54
CA LEU A 135 16.17 -7.07 -2.79
C LEU A 135 16.17 -6.12 -4.01
N ILE A 136 15.20 -5.20 -4.09
CA ILE A 136 15.13 -4.24 -5.20
C ILE A 136 16.34 -3.32 -5.16
N ALA A 137 16.68 -2.76 -4.01
CA ALA A 137 17.84 -1.87 -3.85
C ALA A 137 19.16 -2.56 -4.24
N SER A 138 19.31 -3.86 -3.96
CA SER A 138 20.49 -4.65 -4.31
C SER A 138 20.72 -4.79 -5.82
N THR A 139 19.72 -4.49 -6.63
CA THR A 139 19.85 -4.50 -8.10
C THR A 139 20.67 -3.33 -8.63
N GLY A 140 20.82 -2.26 -7.86
CA GLY A 140 21.45 -1.02 -8.27
C GLY A 140 20.55 -0.05 -9.03
N VAL A 141 19.27 -0.41 -9.25
CA VAL A 141 18.27 0.52 -9.81
C VAL A 141 18.04 1.70 -8.85
N ALA A 142 17.77 2.89 -9.36
CA ALA A 142 17.31 3.97 -8.50
C ALA A 142 15.95 3.57 -7.91
N TYR A 143 15.86 3.49 -6.57
CA TYR A 143 14.70 2.95 -5.86
C TYR A 143 14.15 3.91 -4.81
N ARG A 144 12.83 4.08 -4.80
CA ARG A 144 12.11 4.75 -3.70
C ARG A 144 11.04 3.82 -3.15
N ALA A 145 11.22 3.40 -1.89
CA ALA A 145 10.22 2.71 -1.12
C ALA A 145 9.23 3.74 -0.53
N LEU A 146 7.98 3.72 -0.95
CA LEU A 146 6.93 4.49 -0.28
C LEU A 146 6.65 3.81 1.06
N ALA A 147 7.22 4.34 2.13
CA ALA A 147 7.11 3.80 3.48
C ALA A 147 5.80 4.28 4.12
N ASN A 148 4.82 3.39 4.15
CA ASN A 148 3.46 3.74 4.52
C ASN A 148 3.10 3.24 5.94
N PRO A 149 2.30 4.00 6.70
CA PRO A 149 1.63 3.54 7.91
C PRO A 149 0.40 2.68 7.56
N THR A 150 -0.49 2.50 8.54
CA THR A 150 -1.80 1.89 8.33
C THR A 150 -2.64 2.75 7.36
N PHE A 151 -3.28 2.09 6.39
CA PHE A 151 -4.13 2.78 5.42
C PHE A 151 -5.50 3.10 6.02
N MET A 152 -5.97 4.34 5.87
CA MET A 152 -7.35 4.75 6.22
C MET A 152 -8.38 3.84 5.53
N ASP A 153 -8.10 3.45 4.29
CA ASP A 153 -8.94 2.62 3.42
C ASP A 153 -9.19 1.21 3.98
N ASN A 154 -8.42 0.76 4.97
CA ASN A 154 -8.69 -0.51 5.66
C ASN A 154 -10.04 -0.50 6.40
N LEU A 155 -10.53 0.66 6.84
CA LEU A 155 -11.84 0.79 7.48
C LEU A 155 -13.01 0.48 6.53
N LEU A 156 -12.82 0.52 5.22
CA LEU A 156 -13.84 0.11 4.27
C LEU A 156 -14.23 -1.37 4.40
N ARG A 157 -13.35 -2.20 4.99
CA ARG A 157 -13.67 -3.59 5.32
C ARG A 157 -14.62 -3.72 6.51
N GLN A 158 -14.84 -2.64 7.25
CA GLN A 158 -15.66 -2.59 8.46
C GLN A 158 -16.90 -1.71 8.29
N VAL A 159 -17.30 -1.41 7.06
CA VAL A 159 -18.51 -0.62 6.76
C VAL A 159 -19.75 -1.20 7.44
N ALA A 160 -19.96 -2.52 7.35
CA ALA A 160 -21.13 -3.16 7.96
C ALA A 160 -21.18 -3.02 9.50
N PRO A 161 -20.16 -3.40 10.29
CA PRO A 161 -20.20 -3.18 11.74
C PRO A 161 -20.26 -1.70 12.13
N ILE A 162 -19.60 -0.81 11.38
CA ILE A 162 -19.75 0.64 11.61
C ILE A 162 -21.18 1.08 11.37
N ARG A 163 -21.81 0.64 10.27
CA ARG A 163 -23.19 0.98 9.93
C ARG A 163 -24.20 0.40 10.92
N ASP A 164 -24.09 -0.88 11.21
CA ASP A 164 -25.16 -1.62 11.89
C ASP A 164 -25.04 -1.57 13.42
N GLN A 165 -23.82 -1.42 13.95
CA GLN A 165 -23.53 -1.50 15.39
C GLN A 165 -22.81 -0.25 15.94
N GLY A 166 -22.36 0.66 15.09
CA GLY A 166 -21.53 1.80 15.51
C GLY A 166 -20.19 1.36 16.10
N VAL A 167 -19.57 0.31 15.53
CA VAL A 167 -18.33 -0.27 16.06
C VAL A 167 -17.33 -0.46 14.93
N PHE A 168 -16.07 -0.17 15.22
CA PHE A 168 -14.96 -0.73 14.46
C PHE A 168 -13.93 -1.35 15.42
N THR A 169 -13.17 -2.32 14.91
CA THR A 169 -12.25 -3.11 15.73
C THR A 169 -10.83 -3.04 15.17
N ASP A 170 -9.85 -3.09 16.05
CA ASP A 170 -8.45 -3.34 15.74
C ASP A 170 -7.78 -3.97 16.96
N THR A 171 -6.52 -4.37 16.85
CA THR A 171 -5.77 -4.99 17.96
C THR A 171 -4.92 -3.99 18.74
N VAL A 172 -4.73 -2.78 18.24
CA VAL A 172 -3.89 -1.76 18.87
C VAL A 172 -4.51 -1.17 20.14
N THR A 173 -3.68 -0.73 21.06
CA THR A 173 -4.13 -0.06 22.28
C THR A 173 -4.89 1.23 21.93
N ALA A 174 -6.05 1.44 22.55
CA ALA A 174 -7.03 2.46 22.18
C ALA A 174 -6.48 3.90 22.10
N ASP A 175 -5.55 4.24 23.01
CA ASP A 175 -4.97 5.58 23.09
C ASP A 175 -3.56 5.69 22.46
N ARG A 176 -3.06 4.62 21.85
CA ARG A 176 -1.80 4.66 21.11
C ARG A 176 -1.99 5.45 19.83
N THR A 177 -1.26 6.55 19.71
CA THR A 177 -1.24 7.36 18.50
C THR A 177 -0.25 6.82 17.48
N ALA A 178 -0.65 6.83 16.22
CA ALA A 178 0.18 6.47 15.07
C ALA A 178 -0.27 7.23 13.82
N PRO A 179 0.63 7.43 12.83
CA PRO A 179 0.22 7.98 11.55
C PRO A 179 -0.74 7.02 10.82
N VAL A 180 -1.59 7.61 10.00
CA VAL A 180 -2.42 6.90 9.01
C VAL A 180 -2.30 7.61 7.66
N ALA A 181 -2.51 6.92 6.55
CA ALA A 181 -2.45 7.52 5.22
C ALA A 181 -3.62 7.06 4.34
N ALA A 182 -4.12 7.97 3.49
CA ALA A 182 -5.08 7.62 2.45
C ALA A 182 -4.37 7.01 1.24
N THR A 183 -4.94 5.98 0.62
CA THR A 183 -4.33 5.33 -0.56
C THR A 183 -4.20 6.29 -1.74
N ARG A 184 -5.04 7.30 -1.85
CA ARG A 184 -4.95 8.36 -2.87
C ARG A 184 -3.68 9.22 -2.73
N ASP A 185 -3.23 9.47 -1.50
CA ASP A 185 -2.01 10.24 -1.25
C ASP A 185 -0.77 9.42 -1.57
N ILE A 186 -0.81 8.10 -1.31
CA ILE A 186 0.25 7.17 -1.72
C ILE A 186 0.36 7.16 -3.25
N ALA A 187 -0.76 7.12 -3.96
CA ALA A 187 -0.79 7.20 -5.42
C ALA A 187 -0.23 8.53 -5.95
N ALA A 188 -0.55 9.65 -5.30
CA ALA A 188 -0.03 10.96 -5.66
C ALA A 188 1.49 11.06 -5.44
N ALA A 189 1.99 10.54 -4.32
CA ALA A 189 3.43 10.46 -4.06
C ALA A 189 4.15 9.58 -5.09
N ALA A 190 3.55 8.44 -5.46
CA ALA A 190 4.07 7.57 -6.53
C ALA A 190 4.14 8.31 -7.87
N ALA A 191 3.08 9.01 -8.26
CA ALA A 191 3.03 9.78 -9.51
C ALA A 191 4.13 10.84 -9.55
N GLY A 192 4.30 11.61 -8.48
CA GLY A 192 5.36 12.61 -8.39
C GLY A 192 6.76 12.04 -8.62
N LEU A 193 7.06 10.89 -7.99
CA LEU A 193 8.36 10.22 -8.12
C LEU A 193 8.58 9.57 -9.50
N LEU A 194 7.52 9.09 -10.13
CA LEU A 194 7.61 8.49 -11.48
C LEU A 194 7.79 9.54 -12.58
N LEU A 195 7.25 10.75 -12.37
CA LEU A 195 7.35 11.87 -13.31
C LEU A 195 8.64 12.68 -13.11
N ASP A 196 9.02 12.98 -11.86
CA ASP A 196 10.29 13.59 -11.53
C ASP A 196 11.33 12.50 -11.19
N ARG A 197 12.14 12.14 -12.16
CA ARG A 197 13.18 11.11 -12.05
C ARG A 197 14.57 11.71 -11.83
N SER A 198 14.66 12.91 -11.25
CA SER A 198 15.93 13.57 -10.93
C SER A 198 16.69 12.92 -9.77
N TRP A 199 16.04 12.01 -9.03
CA TRP A 199 16.59 11.30 -7.89
C TRP A 199 17.38 10.05 -8.30
N SER A 200 18.34 9.65 -7.47
CA SER A 200 19.22 8.49 -7.69
C SER A 200 19.42 7.69 -6.39
N GLY A 201 20.04 6.51 -6.51
CA GLY A 201 20.27 5.61 -5.38
C GLY A 201 19.00 5.06 -4.77
N ALA A 202 19.12 4.32 -3.66
CA ALA A 202 17.98 3.75 -2.95
C ALA A 202 17.64 4.55 -1.70
N GLY A 203 16.34 4.65 -1.36
CA GLY A 203 15.88 5.32 -0.15
C GLY A 203 14.38 5.17 0.09
N GLU A 204 13.94 5.58 1.28
CA GLU A 204 12.53 5.59 1.67
C GLU A 204 11.93 6.98 1.51
N VAL A 205 10.66 6.99 1.17
CA VAL A 205 9.80 8.19 1.16
C VAL A 205 8.58 7.88 2.04
N PRO A 206 8.59 8.31 3.30
CA PRO A 206 7.42 8.17 4.16
C PRO A 206 6.23 8.95 3.61
N VAL A 207 5.06 8.34 3.60
CA VAL A 207 3.79 8.99 3.23
C VAL A 207 2.90 8.99 4.46
N LEU A 208 2.93 10.07 5.20
CA LEU A 208 2.23 10.21 6.48
C LEU A 208 1.02 11.13 6.30
N GLY A 209 -0.12 10.76 6.87
CA GLY A 209 -1.20 11.73 7.03
C GLY A 209 -0.77 12.92 7.91
N PRO A 210 -1.54 14.01 7.94
CA PRO A 210 -1.12 15.24 8.60
C PRO A 210 -1.04 15.12 10.13
N GLU A 211 -1.61 14.08 10.71
CA GLU A 211 -1.75 13.89 12.17
C GLU A 211 -1.49 12.44 12.59
N ASP A 212 -1.05 12.25 13.85
CA ASP A 212 -1.07 10.94 14.50
C ASP A 212 -2.38 10.81 15.25
N LEU A 213 -3.08 9.68 15.03
CA LEU A 213 -4.37 9.41 15.63
C LEU A 213 -4.34 8.12 16.43
N SER A 214 -4.99 8.15 17.58
CA SER A 214 -5.37 6.95 18.31
C SER A 214 -6.68 6.37 17.77
N ALA A 215 -6.99 5.12 18.10
CA ALA A 215 -8.26 4.52 17.75
C ALA A 215 -9.44 5.28 18.39
N ASN A 216 -9.27 5.84 19.59
CA ASN A 216 -10.25 6.70 20.24
C ASN A 216 -10.45 8.04 19.50
N ASP A 217 -9.40 8.66 18.98
CA ASP A 217 -9.53 9.85 18.12
C ASP A 217 -10.29 9.53 16.85
N MET A 218 -9.98 8.40 16.22
CA MET A 218 -10.71 7.93 15.03
C MET A 218 -12.19 7.71 15.34
N ALA A 219 -12.54 7.08 16.48
CA ALA A 219 -13.91 6.87 16.93
C ALA A 219 -14.66 8.20 17.11
N ARG A 220 -14.02 9.19 17.73
CA ARG A 220 -14.56 10.54 17.91
C ARG A 220 -14.84 11.21 16.57
N ILE A 221 -13.88 11.19 15.63
CA ILE A 221 -14.04 11.76 14.30
C ILE A 221 -15.18 11.07 13.54
N LEU A 222 -15.23 9.73 13.59
CA LEU A 222 -16.31 8.95 12.96
C LEU A 222 -17.69 9.31 13.53
N THR A 223 -17.80 9.48 14.86
CA THR A 223 -19.04 9.93 15.52
C THR A 223 -19.50 11.27 14.98
N GLU A 224 -18.60 12.24 14.88
CA GLU A 224 -18.91 13.57 14.37
C GLU A 224 -19.33 13.55 12.88
N VAL A 225 -18.57 12.84 12.04
CA VAL A 225 -18.82 12.76 10.58
C VAL A 225 -20.12 12.02 10.25
N LEU A 226 -20.40 10.92 10.97
CA LEU A 226 -21.61 10.12 10.73
C LEU A 226 -22.85 10.65 11.47
N GLY A 227 -22.68 11.57 12.44
CA GLY A 227 -23.75 12.13 13.23
C GLY A 227 -24.42 11.13 14.18
N ARG A 228 -23.72 10.07 14.54
CA ARG A 228 -24.19 9.02 15.46
C ARG A 228 -23.00 8.39 16.19
N PRO A 229 -23.21 7.81 17.39
CA PRO A 229 -22.11 7.21 18.15
C PRO A 229 -21.40 6.10 17.39
N VAL A 230 -20.08 6.19 17.32
CA VAL A 230 -19.17 5.14 16.86
C VAL A 230 -18.11 4.95 17.92
N ARG A 231 -17.86 3.71 18.31
CA ARG A 231 -16.85 3.36 19.30
C ARG A 231 -15.81 2.40 18.74
N TYR A 232 -14.63 2.47 19.29
CA TYR A 232 -13.57 1.49 19.07
C TYR A 232 -13.72 0.33 20.06
N GLU A 233 -13.57 -0.89 19.59
CA GLU A 233 -13.44 -2.08 20.42
C GLU A 233 -12.12 -2.78 20.12
N ARG A 234 -11.26 -2.87 21.15
CA ARG A 234 -9.99 -3.57 20.99
C ARG A 234 -10.22 -5.07 20.91
N GLN A 235 -9.76 -5.68 19.81
CA GLN A 235 -9.77 -7.13 19.64
C GLN A 235 -8.47 -7.73 20.20
N SER A 236 -8.55 -8.88 20.87
CA SER A 236 -7.33 -9.59 21.27
C SER A 236 -6.59 -10.15 20.03
N LEU A 237 -5.27 -10.29 20.10
CA LEU A 237 -4.51 -10.95 19.04
C LEU A 237 -4.96 -12.42 18.82
N GLY A 238 -5.49 -13.08 19.85
CA GLY A 238 -6.06 -14.42 19.76
C GLY A 238 -7.34 -14.43 18.91
N ASP A 239 -8.28 -13.51 19.18
CA ASP A 239 -9.54 -13.39 18.42
C ASP A 239 -9.26 -12.93 16.98
N PHE A 240 -8.31 -12.01 16.79
CA PHE A 240 -7.87 -11.59 15.47
C PHE A 240 -7.31 -12.76 14.66
N ARG A 241 -6.44 -13.58 15.27
CA ARG A 241 -5.93 -14.82 14.67
C ARG A 241 -7.08 -15.77 14.30
N ALA A 242 -8.00 -16.01 15.22
CA ALA A 242 -9.14 -16.90 14.99
C ALA A 242 -10.02 -16.41 13.83
N ALA A 243 -10.28 -15.11 13.76
CA ALA A 243 -11.04 -14.50 12.66
C ALA A 243 -10.35 -14.69 11.31
N LEU A 244 -9.05 -14.40 11.21
CA LEU A 244 -8.27 -14.60 9.96
C LEU A 244 -8.27 -16.06 9.52
N THR A 245 -8.10 -16.99 10.48
CA THR A 245 -8.17 -18.43 10.21
C THR A 245 -9.57 -18.83 9.74
N GLY A 246 -10.62 -18.30 10.36
CA GLY A 246 -12.03 -18.52 9.97
C GLY A 246 -12.35 -18.04 8.55
N TYR A 247 -11.66 -17.01 8.06
CA TYR A 247 -11.74 -16.57 6.66
C TYR A 247 -10.92 -17.47 5.71
N GLY A 248 -10.32 -18.54 6.20
CA GLY A 248 -9.54 -19.49 5.40
C GLY A 248 -8.17 -18.94 4.97
N ILE A 249 -7.61 -17.96 5.66
CA ILE A 249 -6.27 -17.43 5.37
C ILE A 249 -5.22 -18.44 5.82
N GLY A 250 -4.19 -18.67 4.99
CA GLY A 250 -3.10 -19.60 5.29
C GLY A 250 -2.29 -19.20 6.53
N ASN A 251 -1.86 -20.19 7.31
CA ASN A 251 -1.21 -19.97 8.62
C ASN A 251 -0.01 -19.02 8.56
N ALA A 252 0.85 -19.14 7.56
CA ALA A 252 2.01 -18.27 7.41
C ALA A 252 1.62 -16.79 7.26
N ILE A 253 0.50 -16.52 6.61
CA ILE A 253 -0.03 -15.17 6.40
C ILE A 253 -0.73 -14.69 7.68
N VAL A 254 -1.48 -15.55 8.36
CA VAL A 254 -2.08 -15.27 9.68
C VAL A 254 -1.01 -14.88 10.69
N ASP A 255 0.05 -15.69 10.80
CA ASP A 255 1.19 -15.40 11.69
C ASP A 255 1.83 -14.05 11.36
N GLY A 256 2.04 -13.78 10.08
CA GLY A 256 2.58 -12.51 9.60
C GLY A 256 1.71 -11.30 9.95
N TYR A 257 0.39 -11.42 9.89
CA TYR A 257 -0.53 -10.36 10.32
C TYR A 257 -0.49 -10.15 11.83
N VAL A 258 -0.51 -11.23 12.62
CA VAL A 258 -0.46 -11.16 14.10
C VAL A 258 0.84 -10.50 14.58
N ASP A 259 1.98 -10.87 13.99
CA ASP A 259 3.28 -10.27 14.32
C ASP A 259 3.35 -8.80 13.92
N MET A 260 2.81 -8.44 12.75
CA MET A 260 2.70 -7.06 12.33
C MET A 260 1.85 -6.23 13.31
N MET A 261 0.68 -6.73 13.70
CA MET A 261 -0.21 -5.99 14.60
C MET A 261 0.40 -5.84 16.00
N ARG A 262 1.10 -6.86 16.51
CA ARG A 262 1.88 -6.75 17.75
C ARG A 262 2.94 -5.67 17.64
N ALA A 263 3.73 -5.66 16.58
CA ALA A 263 4.78 -4.67 16.37
C ALA A 263 4.20 -3.25 16.24
N LYS A 264 3.04 -3.09 15.60
CA LYS A 264 2.35 -1.78 15.52
C LYS A 264 1.87 -1.30 16.89
N ASP A 265 1.31 -2.19 17.71
CA ASP A 265 0.96 -1.86 19.10
C ASP A 265 2.19 -1.53 19.95
N ASP A 266 3.36 -2.09 19.63
CA ASP A 266 4.66 -1.77 20.25
C ASP A 266 5.28 -0.47 19.67
N GLY A 267 4.64 0.21 18.71
CA GLY A 267 5.07 1.50 18.18
C GLY A 267 5.93 1.44 16.91
N LEU A 268 5.81 0.39 16.10
CA LEU A 268 6.55 0.21 14.84
C LEU A 268 6.44 1.43 13.90
N ASP A 269 5.26 2.02 13.80
CA ASP A 269 4.98 3.16 12.90
C ASP A 269 5.39 4.51 13.50
N GLY A 270 5.90 4.54 14.74
CA GLY A 270 6.33 5.74 15.44
C GLY A 270 7.72 6.22 15.03
N GLY A 271 8.04 7.46 15.42
CA GLY A 271 9.41 8.00 15.31
C GLY A 271 9.78 8.63 13.96
N VAL A 272 8.91 8.55 12.96
CA VAL A 272 9.14 9.25 11.68
C VAL A 272 8.63 10.68 11.76
N ARG A 273 9.56 11.65 11.65
CA ARG A 273 9.21 13.06 11.72
C ARG A 273 8.42 13.50 10.48
N ARG A 274 7.29 14.15 10.69
CA ARG A 274 6.57 14.86 9.61
C ARG A 274 7.36 16.07 9.15
N THR A 275 7.45 16.19 7.86
CA THR A 275 8.00 17.33 7.14
C THR A 275 7.05 17.68 5.99
N PRO A 276 7.17 18.85 5.34
CA PRO A 276 6.39 19.14 4.15
C PRO A 276 6.55 18.11 3.01
N ARG A 277 7.63 17.30 3.04
CA ARG A 277 7.88 16.25 2.05
C ARG A 277 7.30 14.90 2.44
N THR A 278 7.04 14.65 3.72
CA THR A 278 6.53 13.37 4.22
C THR A 278 5.07 13.44 4.64
N ALA A 279 4.54 14.65 4.89
CA ALA A 279 3.14 14.87 5.21
C ALA A 279 2.29 14.87 3.93
N SER A 280 1.31 14.00 3.87
CA SER A 280 0.29 14.00 2.83
C SER A 280 -0.92 14.86 3.24
N PRO A 281 -1.71 15.40 2.29
CA PRO A 281 -2.71 16.42 2.59
C PRO A 281 -4.00 15.88 3.20
N THR A 282 -4.32 14.59 3.02
CA THR A 282 -5.62 14.06 3.40
C THR A 282 -5.71 13.84 4.91
N THR A 283 -6.55 14.62 5.60
CA THR A 283 -6.91 14.35 6.99
C THR A 283 -7.82 13.11 7.08
N PHE A 284 -7.79 12.44 8.23
CA PHE A 284 -8.71 11.33 8.46
C PHE A 284 -10.17 11.77 8.37
N ARG A 285 -10.51 12.97 8.86
CA ARG A 285 -11.84 13.57 8.74
C ARG A 285 -12.27 13.71 7.27
N ALA A 286 -11.45 14.35 6.44
CA ALA A 286 -11.77 14.54 5.03
C ALA A 286 -11.97 13.20 4.31
N TRP A 287 -11.10 12.22 4.60
CA TRP A 287 -11.26 10.87 4.06
C TRP A 287 -12.57 10.21 4.54
N CYS A 288 -12.94 10.39 5.82
CA CYS A 288 -14.21 9.88 6.33
C CYS A 288 -15.42 10.52 5.64
N GLU A 289 -15.40 11.82 5.41
CA GLU A 289 -16.49 12.56 4.76
C GLU A 289 -16.66 12.15 3.28
N GLU A 290 -15.55 12.02 2.57
CA GLU A 290 -15.53 11.79 1.12
C GLU A 290 -15.64 10.32 0.74
N VAL A 291 -15.12 9.40 1.56
CA VAL A 291 -14.98 7.99 1.19
C VAL A 291 -15.81 7.07 2.10
N LEU A 292 -15.62 7.14 3.43
CA LEU A 292 -16.26 6.20 4.33
C LEU A 292 -17.76 6.49 4.52
N LYS A 293 -18.13 7.76 4.73
CA LYS A 293 -19.53 8.14 4.95
C LYS A 293 -20.44 7.73 3.80
N PRO A 294 -20.13 7.98 2.53
CA PRO A 294 -20.93 7.45 1.43
C PRO A 294 -21.08 5.93 1.46
N ALA A 295 -19.98 5.20 1.75
CA ALA A 295 -20.02 3.74 1.83
C ALA A 295 -20.86 3.20 3.00
N VAL A 296 -20.88 3.92 4.13
CA VAL A 296 -21.70 3.55 5.30
C VAL A 296 -23.18 3.86 5.09
N LEU A 297 -23.50 4.89 4.30
CA LEU A 297 -24.88 5.33 4.05
C LEU A 297 -25.53 4.64 2.84
N ALA A 298 -24.73 3.96 1.99
CA ALA A 298 -25.23 3.14 0.88
C ALA A 298 -25.82 1.82 1.38
#